data_353c33424c3a5bc6ca90ea3e85c1f7f7
#
_entry.id   353c33424c3a5bc6ca90ea3e85c1f7f7
#
_cell.length_a   1.000
_cell.length_b   1.000
_cell.length_c   1.000
_cell.angle_alpha   90.00
_cell.angle_beta   90.00
_cell.angle_gamma   90.00
#
_symmetry.space_group_name_H-M   'P 1'
#
loop_
_entity.id
_entity.type
_entity.pdbx_description
1 polymer ?
#
loop_
_entity_poly.entity_id
_entity_poly.type
_entity_poly.pdbx_seq_one_letter_code
_entity_poly.pdbx_strand_id
1 'polypeptide(L)'
;MDARQFHEEAALFVDALCELKALGPLRVLLPHWPMSMGLTDEWVELARALKTVRVQHAGQIPEELMDRLASLQHAAESAVNGQ
;
A
#
# COMPACT_ATOMS: atom_id res chain seq x y z
N MET A 1 11.21 -4.24 -7.56
CA MET A 1 9.83 -4.12 -8.12
C MET A 1 9.74 -2.82 -8.89
N ASP A 2 9.39 -2.87 -10.16
CA ASP A 2 9.22 -1.65 -10.95
C ASP A 2 7.82 -1.03 -10.71
N ALA A 3 7.59 0.15 -11.27
CA ALA A 3 6.34 0.88 -11.03
C ALA A 3 5.12 0.09 -11.53
N ARG A 4 5.24 -0.57 -12.68
CA ARG A 4 4.14 -1.35 -13.23
C ARG A 4 3.79 -2.53 -12.34
N GLN A 5 4.81 -3.26 -11.91
CA GLN A 5 4.62 -4.39 -11.02
C GLN A 5 4.03 -3.94 -9.68
N PHE A 6 4.51 -2.80 -9.17
CA PHE A 6 3.96 -2.23 -7.94
C PHE A 6 2.46 -1.96 -8.09
N HIS A 7 2.05 -1.33 -9.20
CA HIS A 7 0.64 -1.04 -9.45
C HIS A 7 -0.20 -2.31 -9.48
N GLU A 8 0.28 -3.33 -10.15
CA GLU A 8 -0.43 -4.61 -10.22
C GLU A 8 -0.59 -5.24 -8.83
N GLU A 9 0.49 -5.28 -8.07
CA GLU A 9 0.46 -5.88 -6.73
C GLU A 9 -0.39 -5.06 -5.76
N ALA A 10 -0.31 -3.73 -5.83
CA ALA A 10 -1.10 -2.87 -4.98
C ALA A 10 -2.59 -2.99 -5.29
N ALA A 11 -2.94 -3.09 -6.57
CA ALA A 11 -4.34 -3.27 -6.96
C ALA A 11 -4.91 -4.57 -6.40
N LEU A 12 -4.14 -5.67 -6.47
CA LEU A 12 -4.55 -6.95 -5.91
C LEU A 12 -4.72 -6.85 -4.39
N PHE A 13 -3.82 -6.15 -3.73
CA PHE A 13 -3.89 -5.96 -2.29
C PHE A 13 -5.15 -5.17 -1.90
N VAL A 14 -5.43 -4.06 -2.58
CA VAL A 14 -6.60 -3.24 -2.32
C VAL A 14 -7.88 -4.04 -2.59
N ASP A 15 -7.92 -4.82 -3.68
CA ASP A 15 -9.08 -5.66 -3.99
C ASP A 15 -9.32 -6.67 -2.87
N ALA A 16 -8.25 -7.28 -2.35
CA ALA A 16 -8.37 -8.23 -1.25
C ALA A 16 -8.95 -7.56 0.00
N LEU A 17 -8.51 -6.34 0.31
CA LEU A 17 -9.05 -5.58 1.44
C LEU A 17 -10.53 -5.28 1.24
N CYS A 18 -10.94 -4.97 0.02
CA CYS A 18 -12.34 -4.72 -0.30
C CYS A 18 -13.18 -5.99 -0.07
N GLU A 19 -12.70 -7.13 -0.50
CA GLU A 19 -13.39 -8.40 -0.30
C GLU A 19 -13.54 -8.74 1.17
N LEU A 20 -12.53 -8.42 1.97
CA LEU A 20 -12.56 -8.62 3.42
C LEU A 20 -13.37 -7.56 4.15
N LYS A 21 -13.78 -6.51 3.44
CA LYS A 21 -14.47 -5.36 4.02
C LYS A 21 -13.66 -4.74 5.15
N ALA A 22 -12.34 -4.68 4.95
CA ALA A 22 -11.41 -4.10 5.93
C ALA A 22 -11.42 -2.59 5.83
N LEU A 23 -12.46 -1.95 6.37
CA LEU A 23 -12.70 -0.53 6.20
C LEU A 23 -11.64 0.36 6.82
N GLY A 24 -11.05 -0.05 7.95
CA GLY A 24 -9.97 0.71 8.58
C GLY A 24 -8.80 0.90 7.65
N PRO A 25 -8.18 -0.19 7.17
CA PRO A 25 -7.09 -0.09 6.20
C PRO A 25 -7.49 0.66 4.94
N LEU A 26 -8.70 0.43 4.41
CA LEU A 26 -9.14 1.10 3.19
C LEU A 26 -9.26 2.61 3.37
N ARG A 27 -9.72 3.07 4.52
CA ARG A 27 -9.82 4.50 4.80
C ARG A 27 -8.46 5.19 4.79
N VAL A 28 -7.42 4.46 5.17
CA VAL A 28 -6.07 4.99 5.18
C VAL A 28 -5.49 5.01 3.77
N LEU A 29 -5.72 3.93 2.99
CA LEU A 29 -5.08 3.76 1.68
C LEU A 29 -5.76 4.50 0.54
N LEU A 30 -7.09 4.46 0.47
CA LEU A 30 -7.81 4.98 -0.70
C LEU A 30 -7.56 6.45 -1.01
N PRO A 31 -7.35 7.35 -0.04
CA PRO A 31 -7.00 8.73 -0.37
C PRO A 31 -5.69 8.87 -1.14
N HIS A 32 -4.82 7.85 -1.07
CA HIS A 32 -3.49 7.88 -1.69
C HIS A 32 -3.35 6.85 -2.81
N TRP A 33 -4.40 6.12 -3.11
CA TRP A 33 -4.39 5.09 -4.14
C TRP A 33 -5.66 5.19 -4.99
N PRO A 34 -5.56 5.10 -6.32
CA PRO A 34 -4.30 5.00 -7.08
C PRO A 34 -3.58 6.35 -7.19
N MET A 35 -2.29 6.28 -7.47
CA MET A 35 -1.50 7.48 -7.69
C MET A 35 -1.81 8.03 -9.08
N SER A 36 -1.95 9.36 -9.17
CA SER A 36 -2.32 10.01 -10.42
C SER A 36 -1.16 10.14 -11.39
N MET A 37 -0.01 10.57 -10.89
CA MET A 37 1.14 10.91 -11.75
C MET A 37 2.44 10.25 -11.33
N GLY A 38 2.45 9.55 -10.20
CA GLY A 38 3.66 8.87 -9.72
C GLY A 38 4.76 9.82 -9.26
N LEU A 39 4.39 11.02 -8.81
CA LEU A 39 5.34 11.99 -8.30
C LEU A 39 5.90 11.55 -6.95
N THR A 40 7.07 12.09 -6.60
CA THR A 40 7.73 11.75 -5.33
C THR A 40 6.81 11.96 -4.13
N ASP A 41 6.05 13.06 -4.12
CA ASP A 41 5.11 13.35 -3.03
C ASP A 41 4.06 12.26 -2.88
N GLU A 42 3.56 11.74 -4.01
CA GLU A 42 2.58 10.67 -3.98
C GLU A 42 3.17 9.39 -3.42
N TRP A 43 4.42 9.07 -3.76
CA TRP A 43 5.11 7.91 -3.22
C TRP A 43 5.32 8.04 -1.72
N VAL A 44 5.70 9.24 -1.25
CA VAL A 44 5.87 9.50 0.19
C VAL A 44 4.57 9.25 0.95
N GLU A 45 3.48 9.82 0.44
CA GLU A 45 2.17 9.68 1.10
C GLU A 45 1.70 8.23 1.10
N LEU A 46 1.89 7.53 -0.02
CA LEU A 46 1.49 6.13 -0.11
C LEU A 46 2.33 5.25 0.82
N ALA A 47 3.65 5.47 0.86
CA ALA A 47 4.52 4.71 1.76
C ALA A 47 4.11 4.91 3.23
N ARG A 48 3.76 6.14 3.59
CA ARG A 48 3.31 6.47 4.93
C ARG A 48 1.98 5.77 5.24
N ALA A 49 1.05 5.77 4.28
CA ALA A 49 -0.23 5.11 4.44
C ALA A 49 -0.06 3.60 4.61
N LEU A 50 0.81 2.97 3.83
CA LEU A 50 1.09 1.54 3.95
C LEU A 50 1.66 1.21 5.32
N LYS A 51 2.56 2.04 5.82
CA LYS A 51 3.13 1.86 7.15
C LYS A 51 2.05 1.98 8.24
N THR A 52 1.18 2.98 8.11
CA THR A 52 0.09 3.18 9.05
C THR A 52 -0.83 1.96 9.12
N VAL A 53 -1.17 1.41 7.95
CA VAL A 53 -1.99 0.20 7.89
C VAL A 53 -1.30 -0.95 8.60
N ARG A 54 -0.02 -1.14 8.35
CA ARG A 54 0.73 -2.23 8.96
C ARG A 54 0.80 -2.12 10.48
N VAL A 55 0.98 -0.90 10.98
CA VAL A 55 1.17 -0.67 12.42
C VAL A 55 -0.17 -0.61 13.14
N GLN A 56 -1.14 0.12 12.60
CA GLN A 56 -2.39 0.42 13.32
C GLN A 56 -3.54 -0.53 13.01
N HIS A 57 -3.50 -1.21 11.87
CA HIS A 57 -4.60 -2.05 11.41
C HIS A 57 -4.20 -3.51 11.21
N ALA A 58 -3.11 -3.93 11.84
CA ALA A 58 -2.60 -5.30 11.68
C ALA A 58 -3.65 -6.35 12.04
N GLY A 59 -4.50 -6.07 13.04
CA GLY A 59 -5.52 -7.01 13.47
C GLY A 59 -6.62 -7.26 12.45
N GLN A 60 -6.74 -6.40 11.43
CA GLN A 60 -7.76 -6.54 10.39
C GLN A 60 -7.20 -7.16 9.12
N ILE A 61 -5.93 -7.50 9.10
CA ILE A 61 -5.25 -7.99 7.90
C ILE A 61 -4.75 -9.40 8.13
N PRO A 62 -5.17 -10.39 7.32
CA PRO A 62 -4.64 -11.75 7.43
C PRO A 62 -3.13 -11.79 7.23
N GLU A 63 -2.49 -12.75 7.86
CA GLU A 63 -1.03 -12.88 7.84
C GLU A 63 -0.47 -12.93 6.43
N GLU A 64 -1.11 -13.65 5.53
CA GLU A 64 -0.66 -13.76 4.14
C GLU A 64 -0.68 -12.42 3.41
N LEU A 65 -1.60 -11.53 3.78
CA LEU A 65 -1.64 -10.19 3.22
C LEU A 65 -0.65 -9.25 3.89
N MET A 66 -0.25 -9.55 5.14
CA MET A 66 0.77 -8.76 5.82
C MET A 66 2.11 -8.85 5.09
N ASP A 67 2.46 -10.02 4.56
CA ASP A 67 3.70 -10.18 3.80
C ASP A 67 3.67 -9.32 2.53
N ARG A 68 2.52 -9.29 1.84
CA ARG A 68 2.34 -8.44 0.66
C ARG A 68 2.42 -6.96 1.03
N LEU A 69 1.81 -6.59 2.15
CA LEU A 69 1.84 -5.22 2.63
C LEU A 69 3.28 -4.78 2.92
N ALA A 70 4.07 -5.62 3.58
CA ALA A 70 5.46 -5.32 3.86
C ALA A 70 6.26 -5.11 2.57
N SER A 71 6.04 -5.95 1.56
CA SER A 71 6.69 -5.82 0.26
C SER A 71 6.32 -4.52 -0.43
N LEU A 72 5.03 -4.16 -0.40
CA LEU A 72 4.56 -2.92 -1.00
C LEU A 72 5.13 -1.70 -0.29
N GLN A 73 5.16 -1.73 1.04
CA GLN A 73 5.74 -0.65 1.82
C GLN A 73 7.21 -0.46 1.46
N HIS A 74 7.96 -1.55 1.41
CA HIS A 74 9.38 -1.51 1.07
C HIS A 74 9.60 -0.93 -0.33
N ALA A 75 8.80 -1.38 -1.29
CA ALA A 75 8.90 -0.90 -2.67
C ALA A 75 8.60 0.60 -2.76
N ALA A 76 7.57 1.06 -2.03
CA ALA A 76 7.22 2.49 -2.03
C ALA A 76 8.33 3.32 -1.39
N GLU A 77 8.92 2.83 -0.30
CA GLU A 77 10.03 3.52 0.36
C GLU A 77 11.25 3.58 -0.53
N SER A 78 11.53 2.53 -1.29
CA SER A 78 12.64 2.52 -2.23
C SER A 78 12.43 3.56 -3.33
N ALA A 79 11.20 3.71 -3.80
CA ALA A 79 10.88 4.72 -4.82
C ALA A 79 11.12 6.14 -4.27
N VAL A 80 10.76 6.38 -3.01
CA VAL A 80 11.01 7.68 -2.35
C VAL A 80 12.50 7.98 -2.29
N ASN A 81 13.32 6.96 -2.04
CA ASN A 81 14.76 7.13 -1.88
C ASN A 81 15.51 7.24 -3.21
N GLY A 82 14.77 7.35 -4.31
CA GLY A 82 15.39 7.58 -5.61
C GLY A 82 15.94 6.32 -6.28
N GLN A 83 15.41 5.19 -5.92
CA GLN A 83 15.86 3.90 -6.45
C GLN A 83 15.12 3.46 -7.67
#